data_8ac5b31dfb064af89dc2943c40d78038
#
_entry.id   8ac5b31dfb064af89dc2943c40d78038
#
_cell.length_a   1.000
_cell.length_b   1.000
_cell.length_c   1.000
_cell.angle_alpha   90.00
_cell.angle_beta   90.00
_cell.angle_gamma   90.00
#
_symmetry.space_group_name_H-M   'P 1'
#
loop_
_entity.id
_entity.type
_entity.pdbx_description
1 polymer ?
#
loop_
_entity_poly.entity_id
_entity_poly.type
_entity_poly.pdbx_seq_one_letter_code
_entity_poly.pdbx_strand_id
1 'polypeptide(L)'
;MGLLTSTGSRIGQQIEALHGAVREEHAGVARMAIALYDPETDLLRTFAQSTLGGSPLAFYDARLDDVASLKDLAARGGVRVLDDLAQQIWTGSVHSQRLLEKGYLSSLTVPFYEAGALRGFLFYDAVERNYFGPDAVRRLEVYGNLATLLVLGSLATARVLRSAVRMAGHMGQIRDRETGAHLSRVSRYAKAIATGLAWEFGLTDEWIEFLGLFTPLHDIGKIGIPDHILLKEGPLAPEELEVMRTHVAKGVELVDALAREFGVEQLPQLSILRNIVHCHHERVDGGGYPRGLHGGQIPLEARIVTVADVYDGLLSARPYKPAWAEERVLDFMRDRAGTHFDAACVASLLAQWDRIRAIKERFAGQEPEDLTHEAYLPEL
;
A
#
# COMPACT_ATOMS: atom_id res chain seq x y z
N MET A 1 19.39 -22.41 -10.30
CA MET A 1 19.93 -21.27 -9.50
C MET A 1 18.90 -20.99 -8.41
N GLY A 2 19.24 -21.20 -7.14
CA GLY A 2 18.24 -21.33 -6.08
C GLY A 2 17.46 -20.04 -5.82
N LEU A 3 16.16 -20.17 -5.63
CA LEU A 3 15.18 -19.13 -5.26
C LEU A 3 15.62 -18.26 -4.06
N LEU A 4 16.52 -18.75 -3.23
CA LEU A 4 16.96 -18.11 -1.99
C LEU A 4 18.29 -17.34 -2.11
N THR A 5 18.93 -17.32 -3.28
CA THR A 5 20.28 -16.75 -3.44
C THR A 5 20.29 -15.32 -4.00
N SER A 6 19.15 -14.74 -4.39
CA SER A 6 19.09 -13.35 -4.80
C SER A 6 18.67 -12.45 -3.63
N THR A 7 19.64 -12.09 -2.79
CA THR A 7 19.49 -10.96 -1.86
C THR A 7 19.10 -9.71 -2.66
N GLY A 8 17.86 -9.27 -2.54
CA GLY A 8 17.35 -8.09 -3.26
C GLY A 8 16.31 -8.37 -4.36
N SER A 9 15.89 -9.63 -4.56
CA SER A 9 14.80 -9.94 -5.49
C SER A 9 13.45 -9.42 -4.96
N ARG A 10 12.69 -8.74 -5.80
CA ARG A 10 11.31 -8.35 -5.48
C ARG A 10 10.46 -9.61 -5.32
N ILE A 11 9.45 -9.59 -4.47
CA ILE A 11 8.56 -10.74 -4.22
C ILE A 11 7.92 -11.23 -5.52
N GLY A 12 7.50 -10.32 -6.41
CA GLY A 12 7.00 -10.67 -7.73
C GLY A 12 7.93 -11.61 -8.51
N GLN A 13 9.24 -11.33 -8.52
CA GLN A 13 10.25 -12.18 -9.18
C GLN A 13 10.39 -13.55 -8.49
N GLN A 14 10.29 -13.60 -7.16
CA GLN A 14 10.34 -14.86 -6.42
C GLN A 14 9.11 -15.73 -6.69
N ILE A 15 7.92 -15.10 -6.78
CA ILE A 15 6.69 -15.80 -7.14
C ILE A 15 6.73 -16.28 -8.61
N GLU A 16 7.30 -15.49 -9.51
CA GLU A 16 7.51 -15.91 -10.91
C GLU A 16 8.44 -17.13 -11.00
N ALA A 17 9.56 -17.12 -10.29
CA ALA A 17 10.48 -18.25 -10.24
C ALA A 17 9.83 -19.50 -9.61
N LEU A 18 9.02 -19.31 -8.54
CA LEU A 18 8.30 -20.41 -7.90
C LEU A 18 7.22 -20.98 -8.84
N HIS A 19 6.50 -20.13 -9.57
CA HIS A 19 5.55 -20.57 -10.58
C HIS A 19 6.24 -21.33 -11.72
N GLY A 20 7.45 -20.91 -12.12
CA GLY A 20 8.29 -21.68 -13.05
C GLY A 20 8.53 -23.10 -12.57
N ALA A 21 8.93 -23.28 -11.30
CA ALA A 21 9.14 -24.60 -10.70
C ALA A 21 7.83 -25.41 -10.60
N VAL A 22 6.72 -24.77 -10.23
CA VAL A 22 5.38 -25.41 -10.27
C VAL A 22 5.09 -25.98 -11.65
N ARG A 23 5.39 -25.23 -12.71
CA ARG A 23 5.08 -25.65 -14.08
C ARG A 23 5.97 -26.75 -14.64
N GLU A 24 7.14 -26.98 -14.09
CA GLU A 24 7.95 -28.14 -14.43
C GLU A 24 7.24 -29.46 -14.07
N GLU A 25 6.47 -29.47 -12.97
CA GLU A 25 5.70 -30.64 -12.54
C GLU A 25 4.21 -30.57 -12.93
N HIS A 26 3.67 -29.37 -13.06
CA HIS A 26 2.26 -29.06 -13.29
C HIS A 26 2.08 -28.05 -14.44
N ALA A 27 2.40 -28.50 -15.67
CA ALA A 27 2.41 -27.63 -16.87
C ALA A 27 1.07 -26.92 -17.15
N GLY A 28 -0.06 -27.49 -16.72
CA GLY A 28 -1.40 -26.92 -16.86
C GLY A 28 -1.69 -25.75 -15.92
N VAL A 29 -0.88 -25.51 -14.86
CA VAL A 29 -1.03 -24.35 -13.99
C VAL A 29 -0.49 -23.12 -14.74
N ALA A 30 -1.38 -22.35 -15.31
CA ALA A 30 -1.03 -21.22 -16.15
C ALA A 30 -0.96 -19.87 -15.39
N ARG A 31 -1.49 -19.83 -14.16
CA ARG A 31 -1.41 -18.67 -13.26
C ARG A 31 -1.21 -19.11 -11.81
N MET A 32 -0.37 -18.38 -11.10
CA MET A 32 -0.21 -18.39 -9.65
C MET A 32 -0.33 -16.96 -9.13
N ALA A 33 -1.22 -16.72 -8.17
CA ALA A 33 -1.46 -15.37 -7.66
C ALA A 33 -1.72 -15.38 -6.15
N ILE A 34 -1.32 -14.30 -5.49
CA ILE A 34 -1.51 -14.07 -4.06
C ILE A 34 -2.31 -12.79 -3.90
N ALA A 35 -3.40 -12.86 -3.13
CA ALA A 35 -4.15 -11.71 -2.69
C ALA A 35 -4.03 -11.56 -1.18
N LEU A 36 -3.76 -10.34 -0.72
CA LEU A 36 -3.73 -9.99 0.70
C LEU A 36 -5.11 -9.50 1.15
N TYR A 37 -5.45 -9.83 2.39
CA TYR A 37 -6.68 -9.39 3.04
C TYR A 37 -6.40 -8.27 4.06
N ASP A 38 -7.11 -7.17 3.91
CA ASP A 38 -7.15 -6.06 4.88
C ASP A 38 -8.44 -6.15 5.70
N PRO A 39 -8.39 -6.57 6.97
CA PRO A 39 -9.59 -6.70 7.82
C PRO A 39 -10.23 -5.36 8.17
N GLU A 40 -9.48 -4.25 8.13
CA GLU A 40 -10.03 -2.93 8.44
C GLU A 40 -10.95 -2.42 7.33
N THR A 41 -10.71 -2.80 6.08
CA THR A 41 -11.52 -2.40 4.93
C THR A 41 -12.34 -3.54 4.34
N ASP A 42 -12.15 -4.76 4.82
CA ASP A 42 -12.73 -5.98 4.26
C ASP A 42 -12.32 -6.22 2.79
N LEU A 43 -11.14 -5.73 2.39
CA LEU A 43 -10.68 -5.82 1.01
C LEU A 43 -9.64 -6.92 0.82
N LEU A 44 -9.88 -7.73 -0.22
CA LEU A 44 -8.87 -8.59 -0.84
C LEU A 44 -8.24 -7.84 -2.01
N ARG A 45 -6.90 -7.79 -2.06
CA ARG A 45 -6.16 -7.14 -3.14
C ARG A 45 -5.10 -8.07 -3.68
N THR A 46 -4.95 -8.12 -4.99
CA THR A 46 -3.80 -8.78 -5.60
C THR A 46 -2.52 -8.15 -5.04
N PHE A 47 -1.55 -8.99 -4.68
CA PHE A 47 -0.25 -8.56 -4.16
C PHE A 47 0.89 -8.96 -5.10
N ALA A 48 0.87 -10.21 -5.57
CA ALA A 48 1.84 -10.74 -6.51
C ALA A 48 1.18 -11.79 -7.39
N GLN A 49 1.59 -11.87 -8.65
CA GLN A 49 1.11 -12.89 -9.56
C GLN A 49 2.11 -13.20 -10.65
N SER A 50 2.05 -14.43 -11.16
CA SER A 50 2.76 -14.88 -12.33
C SER A 50 1.79 -15.58 -13.27
N THR A 51 1.79 -15.20 -14.55
CA THR A 51 0.86 -15.72 -15.58
C THR A 51 1.58 -15.99 -16.88
N LEU A 52 1.08 -16.94 -17.68
CA LEU A 52 1.58 -17.21 -19.04
C LEU A 52 1.04 -16.25 -20.10
N GLY A 53 0.03 -15.47 -19.79
CA GLY A 53 -0.60 -14.46 -20.62
C GLY A 53 -0.81 -13.19 -19.83
N GLY A 54 -1.37 -12.15 -20.41
CA GLY A 54 -1.61 -10.89 -19.68
C GLY A 54 -2.34 -11.11 -18.35
N SER A 55 -2.07 -10.27 -17.37
CA SER A 55 -2.58 -10.38 -16.00
C SER A 55 -4.09 -10.06 -15.92
N PRO A 56 -4.98 -11.04 -15.67
CA PRO A 56 -6.44 -10.81 -15.71
C PRO A 56 -6.95 -9.99 -14.53
N LEU A 57 -6.22 -9.99 -13.43
CA LEU A 57 -6.61 -9.45 -12.13
C LEU A 57 -5.51 -8.55 -11.54
N ALA A 58 -4.71 -7.86 -12.41
CA ALA A 58 -3.80 -6.82 -11.94
C ALA A 58 -4.62 -5.68 -11.33
N PHE A 59 -4.16 -5.16 -10.19
CA PHE A 59 -4.80 -4.08 -9.45
C PHE A 59 -6.27 -4.34 -9.08
N TYR A 60 -6.62 -5.64 -8.99
CA TYR A 60 -7.97 -6.06 -8.65
C TYR A 60 -8.14 -6.06 -7.13
N ASP A 61 -9.24 -5.46 -6.67
CA ASP A 61 -9.72 -5.58 -5.30
C ASP A 61 -11.20 -6.02 -5.27
N ALA A 62 -11.57 -6.73 -4.22
CA ALA A 62 -12.93 -7.14 -3.92
C ALA A 62 -13.14 -7.20 -2.42
N ARG A 63 -14.36 -6.90 -1.96
CA ARG A 63 -14.70 -7.14 -0.56
C ARG A 63 -14.87 -8.65 -0.34
N LEU A 64 -14.32 -9.15 0.78
CA LEU A 64 -14.47 -10.56 1.12
C LEU A 64 -15.95 -10.90 1.37
N ASP A 65 -16.72 -9.97 1.94
CA ASP A 65 -18.14 -10.12 2.17
C ASP A 65 -18.95 -10.30 0.87
N ASP A 66 -18.48 -9.71 -0.24
CA ASP A 66 -19.14 -9.84 -1.56
C ASP A 66 -18.80 -11.18 -2.25
N VAL A 67 -17.86 -11.97 -1.69
CA VAL A 67 -17.44 -13.26 -2.25
C VAL A 67 -17.71 -14.38 -1.23
N ALA A 68 -18.98 -14.76 -1.10
CA ALA A 68 -19.43 -15.73 -0.09
C ALA A 68 -18.60 -17.02 -0.04
N SER A 69 -18.18 -17.54 -1.21
CA SER A 69 -17.38 -18.77 -1.29
C SER A 69 -15.96 -18.64 -0.71
N LEU A 70 -15.34 -17.44 -0.78
CA LEU A 70 -14.05 -17.17 -0.14
C LEU A 70 -14.23 -16.91 1.36
N LYS A 71 -15.29 -16.23 1.75
CA LYS A 71 -15.65 -16.01 3.15
C LYS A 71 -15.87 -17.34 3.87
N ASP A 72 -16.64 -18.25 3.29
CA ASP A 72 -16.85 -19.60 3.81
C ASP A 72 -15.55 -20.38 3.89
N LEU A 73 -14.69 -20.29 2.86
CA LEU A 73 -13.40 -20.95 2.85
C LEU A 73 -12.50 -20.41 3.98
N ALA A 74 -12.47 -19.09 4.18
CA ALA A 74 -11.74 -18.46 5.27
C ALA A 74 -12.20 -18.93 6.66
N ALA A 75 -13.49 -19.15 6.83
CA ALA A 75 -14.06 -19.62 8.11
C ALA A 75 -13.80 -21.11 8.37
N ARG A 76 -13.84 -21.95 7.33
CA ARG A 76 -13.69 -23.42 7.45
C ARG A 76 -12.23 -23.89 7.42
N GLY A 77 -11.36 -23.10 6.78
CA GLY A 77 -10.01 -23.56 6.40
C GLY A 77 -10.05 -24.57 5.26
N GLY A 78 -8.93 -25.24 5.05
CA GLY A 78 -8.73 -26.19 3.94
C GLY A 78 -8.52 -25.51 2.59
N VAL A 79 -8.86 -26.18 1.51
CA VAL A 79 -8.71 -25.67 0.14
C VAL A 79 -10.06 -25.68 -0.60
N ARG A 80 -10.17 -24.86 -1.63
CA ARG A 80 -11.33 -24.87 -2.53
C ARG A 80 -10.87 -25.21 -3.94
N VAL A 81 -11.41 -26.25 -4.51
CA VAL A 81 -11.25 -26.61 -5.92
C VAL A 81 -12.51 -26.26 -6.69
N LEU A 82 -12.34 -25.53 -7.79
CA LEU A 82 -13.37 -25.27 -8.80
C LEU A 82 -12.99 -26.01 -10.07
N ASP A 83 -13.63 -27.13 -10.33
CA ASP A 83 -13.34 -28.01 -11.47
C ASP A 83 -13.73 -27.40 -12.81
N ASP A 84 -14.76 -26.56 -12.82
CA ASP A 84 -15.22 -25.82 -13.99
C ASP A 84 -15.68 -24.42 -13.60
N LEU A 85 -14.86 -23.41 -13.92
CA LEU A 85 -15.18 -22.01 -13.64
C LEU A 85 -16.42 -21.51 -14.36
N ALA A 86 -16.81 -22.13 -15.51
CA ALA A 86 -18.02 -21.76 -16.24
C ALA A 86 -19.30 -21.99 -15.40
N GLN A 87 -19.29 -22.98 -14.51
CA GLN A 87 -20.42 -23.23 -13.60
C GLN A 87 -20.59 -22.14 -12.54
N GLN A 88 -19.57 -21.31 -12.31
CA GLN A 88 -19.60 -20.21 -11.33
C GLN A 88 -20.18 -18.91 -11.89
N ILE A 89 -20.39 -18.79 -13.20
CA ILE A 89 -21.00 -17.59 -13.82
C ILE A 89 -22.41 -17.36 -13.27
N TRP A 90 -23.14 -18.43 -12.98
CA TRP A 90 -24.50 -18.38 -12.42
C TRP A 90 -24.54 -17.75 -11.01
N THR A 91 -23.41 -17.66 -10.31
CA THR A 91 -23.32 -17.04 -8.99
C THR A 91 -22.97 -15.55 -9.02
N GLY A 92 -22.83 -14.95 -10.22
CA GLY A 92 -22.53 -13.52 -10.39
C GLY A 92 -21.09 -13.12 -10.01
N SER A 93 -20.15 -14.09 -9.90
CA SER A 93 -18.75 -13.81 -9.53
C SER A 93 -17.99 -13.10 -10.64
N VAL A 94 -17.76 -11.80 -10.48
CA VAL A 94 -16.93 -10.97 -11.39
C VAL A 94 -15.52 -11.56 -11.53
N HIS A 95 -14.95 -12.08 -10.43
CA HIS A 95 -13.64 -12.72 -10.43
C HIS A 95 -13.58 -13.92 -11.38
N SER A 96 -14.54 -14.85 -11.25
CA SER A 96 -14.61 -16.05 -12.11
C SER A 96 -14.84 -15.69 -13.58
N GLN A 97 -15.65 -14.66 -13.85
CA GLN A 97 -15.90 -14.20 -15.22
C GLN A 97 -14.61 -13.69 -15.87
N ARG A 98 -13.82 -12.85 -15.18
CA ARG A 98 -12.53 -12.34 -15.71
C ARG A 98 -11.52 -13.45 -15.97
N LEU A 99 -11.48 -14.48 -15.12
CA LEU A 99 -10.62 -15.65 -15.34
C LEU A 99 -11.03 -16.41 -16.58
N LEU A 100 -12.33 -16.67 -16.77
CA LEU A 100 -12.85 -17.34 -17.96
C LEU A 100 -12.58 -16.58 -19.25
N GLU A 101 -12.73 -15.25 -19.26
CA GLU A 101 -12.41 -14.38 -20.41
C GLU A 101 -10.94 -14.51 -20.84
N LYS A 102 -10.07 -14.93 -19.92
CA LYS A 102 -8.63 -15.18 -20.18
C LYS A 102 -8.30 -16.65 -20.43
N GLY A 103 -9.33 -17.51 -20.52
CA GLY A 103 -9.17 -18.92 -20.88
C GLY A 103 -8.82 -19.86 -19.72
N TYR A 104 -8.90 -19.40 -18.46
CA TYR A 104 -8.77 -20.29 -17.31
C TYR A 104 -10.08 -21.06 -17.11
N LEU A 105 -9.98 -22.36 -16.86
CA LEU A 105 -11.14 -23.24 -16.79
C LEU A 105 -11.34 -23.91 -15.44
N SER A 106 -10.28 -24.07 -14.63
CA SER A 106 -10.37 -24.55 -13.25
C SER A 106 -9.47 -23.76 -12.32
N SER A 107 -9.77 -23.78 -11.01
CA SER A 107 -9.05 -23.00 -10.00
C SER A 107 -8.92 -23.75 -8.69
N LEU A 108 -7.74 -23.66 -8.06
CA LEU A 108 -7.47 -24.08 -6.69
C LEU A 108 -7.20 -22.83 -5.85
N THR A 109 -7.93 -22.66 -4.74
CA THR A 109 -7.75 -21.56 -3.80
C THR A 109 -7.32 -22.10 -2.43
N VAL A 110 -6.26 -21.52 -1.87
CA VAL A 110 -5.71 -21.88 -0.57
C VAL A 110 -5.69 -20.63 0.32
N PRO A 111 -6.44 -20.56 1.42
CA PRO A 111 -6.36 -19.48 2.38
C PRO A 111 -5.05 -19.59 3.18
N PHE A 112 -4.46 -18.46 3.57
CA PHE A 112 -3.32 -18.48 4.48
C PHE A 112 -3.51 -17.54 5.66
N TYR A 113 -2.92 -17.95 6.79
CA TYR A 113 -3.12 -17.31 8.09
C TYR A 113 -1.78 -17.00 8.75
N GLU A 114 -1.79 -15.99 9.62
CA GLU A 114 -0.69 -15.66 10.51
C GLU A 114 -1.24 -15.49 11.92
N ALA A 115 -0.73 -16.26 12.87
CA ALA A 115 -1.24 -16.29 14.26
C ALA A 115 -2.76 -16.48 14.35
N GLY A 116 -3.35 -17.32 13.48
CA GLY A 116 -4.79 -17.62 13.45
C GLY A 116 -5.65 -16.58 12.71
N ALA A 117 -5.09 -15.44 12.31
CA ALA A 117 -5.81 -14.43 11.55
C ALA A 117 -5.63 -14.65 10.04
N LEU A 118 -6.72 -14.56 9.26
CA LEU A 118 -6.67 -14.59 7.81
C LEU A 118 -5.78 -13.45 7.30
N ARG A 119 -4.82 -13.78 6.41
CA ARG A 119 -3.94 -12.81 5.74
C ARG A 119 -4.20 -12.72 4.26
N GLY A 120 -4.81 -13.74 3.67
CA GLY A 120 -5.12 -13.73 2.25
C GLY A 120 -5.39 -15.09 1.66
N PHE A 121 -5.31 -15.14 0.34
CA PHE A 121 -5.52 -16.33 -0.45
C PHE A 121 -4.45 -16.47 -1.52
N LEU A 122 -4.04 -17.72 -1.75
CA LEU A 122 -3.25 -18.13 -2.90
C LEU A 122 -4.18 -18.79 -3.91
N PHE A 123 -3.99 -18.46 -5.18
CA PHE A 123 -4.76 -19.00 -6.30
C PHE A 123 -3.82 -19.69 -7.28
N TYR A 124 -4.22 -20.88 -7.73
CA TYR A 124 -3.67 -21.54 -8.90
C TYR A 124 -4.81 -21.69 -9.91
N ASP A 125 -4.60 -21.22 -11.14
CA ASP A 125 -5.58 -21.31 -12.20
C ASP A 125 -5.01 -22.10 -13.38
N ALA A 126 -5.80 -23.04 -13.91
CA ALA A 126 -5.42 -23.90 -15.01
C ALA A 126 -6.32 -23.68 -16.23
N VAL A 127 -5.77 -23.96 -17.42
CA VAL A 127 -6.48 -23.86 -18.71
C VAL A 127 -7.25 -25.12 -19.06
N GLU A 128 -7.25 -26.10 -18.17
CA GLU A 128 -7.98 -27.37 -18.30
C GLU A 128 -9.07 -27.47 -17.23
N ARG A 129 -10.19 -28.11 -17.53
CA ARG A 129 -11.20 -28.47 -16.53
C ARG A 129 -10.72 -29.65 -15.69
N ASN A 130 -11.20 -29.74 -14.45
CA ASN A 130 -10.90 -30.85 -13.53
C ASN A 130 -9.39 -31.09 -13.33
N TYR A 131 -8.57 -30.03 -13.43
CA TYR A 131 -7.11 -30.15 -13.34
C TYR A 131 -6.63 -30.49 -11.93
N PHE A 132 -7.27 -29.94 -10.90
CA PHE A 132 -6.81 -30.00 -9.51
C PHE A 132 -7.33 -31.24 -8.77
N GLY A 133 -6.91 -32.45 -9.20
CA GLY A 133 -7.17 -33.68 -8.45
C GLY A 133 -6.38 -33.74 -7.12
N PRO A 134 -6.71 -34.71 -6.21
CA PRO A 134 -6.13 -34.77 -4.87
C PRO A 134 -4.60 -34.83 -4.83
N ASP A 135 -3.95 -35.44 -5.82
CA ASP A 135 -2.49 -35.51 -5.91
C ASP A 135 -1.88 -34.16 -6.30
N ALA A 136 -2.50 -33.46 -7.26
CA ALA A 136 -2.06 -32.14 -7.66
C ALA A 136 -2.22 -31.13 -6.48
N VAL A 137 -3.35 -31.20 -5.78
CA VAL A 137 -3.60 -30.37 -4.59
C VAL A 137 -2.50 -30.55 -3.55
N ARG A 138 -2.19 -31.80 -3.14
CA ARG A 138 -1.16 -32.07 -2.13
C ARG A 138 0.23 -31.53 -2.50
N ARG A 139 0.60 -31.61 -3.78
CA ARG A 139 1.90 -31.08 -4.26
C ARG A 139 1.90 -29.56 -4.31
N LEU A 140 0.82 -28.96 -4.81
CA LEU A 140 0.68 -27.51 -4.90
C LEU A 140 0.61 -26.82 -3.53
N GLU A 141 0.09 -27.50 -2.50
CA GLU A 141 0.12 -26.99 -1.12
C GLU A 141 1.55 -26.77 -0.62
N VAL A 142 2.52 -27.58 -1.00
CA VAL A 142 3.94 -27.39 -0.63
C VAL A 142 4.48 -26.07 -1.22
N TYR A 143 4.24 -25.85 -2.51
CA TYR A 143 4.61 -24.60 -3.19
C TYR A 143 3.83 -23.41 -2.63
N GLY A 144 2.57 -23.63 -2.28
CA GLY A 144 1.71 -22.62 -1.65
C GLY A 144 2.24 -22.16 -0.28
N ASN A 145 2.67 -23.11 0.55
CA ASN A 145 3.29 -22.82 1.83
C ASN A 145 4.59 -22.02 1.65
N LEU A 146 5.42 -22.38 0.67
CA LEU A 146 6.64 -21.64 0.38
C LEU A 146 6.34 -20.21 -0.10
N ALA A 147 5.40 -20.04 -1.02
CA ALA A 147 4.96 -18.73 -1.49
C ALA A 147 4.44 -17.85 -0.33
N THR A 148 3.62 -18.45 0.53
CA THR A 148 3.09 -17.77 1.72
C THR A 148 4.20 -17.33 2.68
N LEU A 149 5.19 -18.19 2.94
CA LEU A 149 6.34 -17.85 3.78
C LEU A 149 7.17 -16.69 3.20
N LEU A 150 7.39 -16.67 1.89
CA LEU A 150 8.11 -15.59 1.21
C LEU A 150 7.36 -14.26 1.36
N VAL A 151 6.05 -14.25 1.13
CA VAL A 151 5.21 -13.05 1.22
C VAL A 151 5.11 -12.55 2.66
N LEU A 152 4.75 -13.44 3.59
CA LEU A 152 4.61 -13.06 5.00
C LEU A 152 5.94 -12.60 5.59
N GLY A 153 7.07 -13.26 5.24
CA GLY A 153 8.40 -12.86 5.68
C GLY A 153 8.78 -11.45 5.22
N SER A 154 8.54 -11.12 3.94
CA SER A 154 8.80 -9.78 3.41
C SER A 154 7.92 -8.71 4.08
N LEU A 155 6.62 -8.99 4.22
CA LEU A 155 5.70 -8.07 4.91
C LEU A 155 6.02 -7.95 6.40
N ALA A 156 6.40 -9.03 7.08
CA ALA A 156 6.79 -9.00 8.49
C ALA A 156 7.98 -8.08 8.72
N THR A 157 9.02 -8.18 7.90
CA THR A 157 10.21 -7.32 7.99
C THR A 157 9.83 -5.84 7.85
N ALA A 158 9.02 -5.48 6.85
CA ALA A 158 8.59 -4.11 6.65
C ALA A 158 7.66 -3.62 7.78
N ARG A 159 6.80 -4.50 8.32
CA ARG A 159 5.95 -4.20 9.49
C ARG A 159 6.77 -3.98 10.76
N VAL A 160 7.81 -4.79 10.98
CA VAL A 160 8.72 -4.63 12.12
C VAL A 160 9.45 -3.31 12.02
N LEU A 161 10.01 -2.97 10.85
CA LEU A 161 10.66 -1.69 10.62
C LEU A 161 9.68 -0.53 10.87
N ARG A 162 8.48 -0.58 10.31
CA ARG A 162 7.42 0.42 10.57
C ARG A 162 7.09 0.54 12.05
N SER A 163 6.96 -0.59 12.76
CA SER A 163 6.63 -0.59 14.18
C SER A 163 7.76 -0.04 15.04
N ALA A 164 9.02 -0.36 14.70
CA ALA A 164 10.20 0.17 15.37
C ALA A 164 10.32 1.69 15.18
N VAL A 165 10.11 2.16 13.94
CA VAL A 165 10.09 3.60 13.61
C VAL A 165 9.00 4.32 14.42
N ARG A 166 7.77 3.78 14.44
CA ARG A 166 6.67 4.32 15.26
C ARG A 166 6.96 4.29 16.75
N MET A 167 7.54 3.20 17.27
CA MET A 167 7.90 3.08 18.69
C MET A 167 8.98 4.09 19.08
N ALA A 168 9.99 4.29 18.24
CA ALA A 168 10.97 5.37 18.45
C ALA A 168 10.28 6.74 18.54
N GLY A 169 9.26 6.99 17.69
CA GLY A 169 8.40 8.16 17.77
C GLY A 169 7.64 8.28 19.09
N HIS A 170 7.07 7.18 19.58
CA HIS A 170 6.35 7.17 20.87
C HIS A 170 7.27 7.32 22.10
N MET A 171 8.47 6.75 22.06
CA MET A 171 9.43 6.85 23.19
C MET A 171 9.97 8.28 23.36
N GLY A 172 9.95 9.11 22.32
CA GLY A 172 10.28 10.53 22.38
C GLY A 172 9.20 11.39 23.05
N GLN A 173 8.28 10.80 23.81
CA GLN A 173 7.03 11.38 24.31
C GLN A 173 6.12 11.84 23.16
N ILE A 174 4.84 11.43 23.18
CA ILE A 174 3.79 11.71 22.19
C ILE A 174 3.80 13.19 21.79
N ARG A 175 4.65 13.53 20.82
CA ARG A 175 4.94 14.93 20.50
C ARG A 175 4.15 15.41 19.30
N ASP A 176 3.88 14.52 18.33
CA ASP A 176 3.06 14.86 17.15
C ASP A 176 1.67 14.28 17.31
N ARG A 177 0.66 15.13 17.16
CA ARG A 177 -0.76 14.78 17.34
C ARG A 177 -1.44 14.34 16.04
N GLU A 178 -0.68 13.86 15.07
CA GLU A 178 -1.29 13.22 13.93
C GLU A 178 -2.08 12.00 14.38
N THR A 179 -3.37 12.00 14.07
CA THR A 179 -4.26 10.93 14.51
C THR A 179 -4.00 9.63 13.75
N GLY A 180 -4.19 8.50 14.41
CA GLY A 180 -4.16 7.20 13.73
C GLY A 180 -5.14 7.13 12.56
N ALA A 181 -6.26 7.85 12.63
CA ALA A 181 -7.25 7.98 11.56
C ALA A 181 -6.70 8.72 10.33
N HIS A 182 -6.01 9.86 10.54
CA HIS A 182 -5.32 10.60 9.47
C HIS A 182 -4.31 9.69 8.75
N LEU A 183 -3.37 9.10 9.48
CA LEU A 183 -2.35 8.22 8.90
C LEU A 183 -2.97 7.03 8.14
N SER A 184 -4.08 6.49 8.66
CA SER A 184 -4.83 5.42 8.00
C SER A 184 -5.50 5.90 6.71
N ARG A 185 -6.09 7.10 6.68
CA ARG A 185 -6.69 7.68 5.47
C ARG A 185 -5.65 8.00 4.42
N VAL A 186 -4.57 8.73 4.79
CA VAL A 186 -3.49 9.13 3.85
C VAL A 186 -2.85 7.91 3.20
N SER A 187 -2.56 6.85 3.96
CA SER A 187 -2.07 5.58 3.43
C SER A 187 -2.98 4.99 2.35
N ARG A 188 -4.29 5.01 2.59
CA ARG A 188 -5.28 4.44 1.66
C ARG A 188 -5.54 5.33 0.44
N TYR A 189 -5.50 6.64 0.61
CA TYR A 189 -5.55 7.58 -0.50
C TYR A 189 -4.33 7.41 -1.41
N ALA A 190 -3.12 7.30 -0.83
CA ALA A 190 -1.92 7.04 -1.59
C ALA A 190 -2.03 5.74 -2.41
N LYS A 191 -2.55 4.65 -1.82
CA LYS A 191 -2.81 3.39 -2.55
C LYS A 191 -3.84 3.56 -3.66
N ALA A 192 -4.92 4.32 -3.44
CA ALA A 192 -5.94 4.56 -4.47
C ALA A 192 -5.36 5.37 -5.64
N ILE A 193 -4.63 6.45 -5.36
CA ILE A 193 -3.94 7.26 -6.36
C ILE A 193 -2.96 6.40 -7.16
N ALA A 194 -2.10 5.62 -6.47
CA ALA A 194 -1.13 4.74 -7.11
C ALA A 194 -1.79 3.67 -8.00
N THR A 195 -2.94 3.13 -7.57
CA THR A 195 -3.72 2.17 -8.38
C THR A 195 -4.19 2.80 -9.70
N GLY A 196 -4.66 4.06 -9.68
CA GLY A 196 -5.05 4.78 -10.88
C GLY A 196 -3.88 5.09 -11.83
N LEU A 197 -2.67 5.23 -11.29
CA LEU A 197 -1.44 5.50 -12.05
C LEU A 197 -0.72 4.23 -12.52
N ALA A 198 -1.16 3.06 -12.06
CA ALA A 198 -0.37 1.84 -12.17
C ALA A 198 0.00 1.44 -13.60
N TRP A 199 -0.93 1.58 -14.57
CA TRP A 199 -0.68 1.29 -15.96
C TRP A 199 0.26 2.30 -16.63
N GLU A 200 0.13 3.57 -16.30
CA GLU A 200 0.94 4.65 -16.88
C GLU A 200 2.41 4.56 -16.44
N PHE A 201 2.62 4.28 -15.14
CA PHE A 201 3.96 4.26 -14.55
C PHE A 201 4.55 2.85 -14.37
N GLY A 202 3.85 1.80 -14.85
CA GLY A 202 4.31 0.42 -14.72
C GLY A 202 4.44 -0.06 -13.27
N LEU A 203 3.56 0.41 -12.38
CA LEU A 203 3.60 0.04 -10.98
C LEU A 203 3.13 -1.41 -10.80
N THR A 204 3.63 -2.06 -9.77
CA THR A 204 3.17 -3.40 -9.38
C THR A 204 2.27 -3.33 -8.16
N ASP A 205 1.41 -4.34 -7.98
CA ASP A 205 0.61 -4.49 -6.76
C ASP A 205 1.49 -4.51 -5.50
N GLU A 206 2.65 -5.20 -5.56
CA GLU A 206 3.66 -5.21 -4.50
C GLU A 206 4.12 -3.78 -4.14
N TRP A 207 4.48 -2.97 -5.14
CA TRP A 207 4.96 -1.61 -4.91
C TRP A 207 3.87 -0.74 -4.24
N ILE A 208 2.62 -0.88 -4.68
CA ILE A 208 1.47 -0.16 -4.12
C ILE A 208 1.23 -0.55 -2.65
N GLU A 209 1.40 -1.83 -2.30
CA GLU A 209 1.28 -2.27 -0.91
C GLU A 209 2.37 -1.67 -0.02
N PHE A 210 3.63 -1.65 -0.48
CA PHE A 210 4.73 -1.03 0.27
C PHE A 210 4.58 0.49 0.37
N LEU A 211 4.11 1.17 -0.68
CA LEU A 211 3.75 2.58 -0.61
C LEU A 211 2.78 2.82 0.56
N GLY A 212 1.66 2.09 0.59
CA GLY A 212 0.67 2.23 1.66
C GLY A 212 1.24 1.90 3.05
N LEU A 213 2.10 0.86 3.15
CA LEU A 213 2.72 0.46 4.41
C LEU A 213 3.64 1.56 4.97
N PHE A 214 4.36 2.29 4.12
CA PHE A 214 5.35 3.28 4.51
C PHE A 214 4.82 4.72 4.56
N THR A 215 3.73 5.04 3.88
CA THR A 215 3.10 6.37 3.90
C THR A 215 2.92 6.93 5.31
N PRO A 216 2.46 6.17 6.34
CA PRO A 216 2.29 6.69 7.69
C PRO A 216 3.58 7.15 8.40
N LEU A 217 4.73 6.97 7.77
CA LEU A 217 6.04 7.33 8.32
C LEU A 217 6.63 8.61 7.69
N HIS A 218 5.89 9.29 6.80
CA HIS A 218 6.40 10.44 6.07
C HIS A 218 7.00 11.52 6.98
N ASP A 219 6.38 11.76 8.12
CA ASP A 219 6.72 12.79 9.10
C ASP A 219 7.52 12.29 10.32
N ILE A 220 8.08 11.06 10.24
CA ILE A 220 8.75 10.44 11.40
C ILE A 220 9.90 11.26 11.97
N GLY A 221 10.54 12.09 11.16
CA GLY A 221 11.62 12.95 11.60
C GLY A 221 11.21 14.10 12.54
N LYS A 222 9.92 14.38 12.67
CA LYS A 222 9.38 15.34 13.66
C LYS A 222 9.79 14.97 15.10
N ILE A 223 10.10 13.70 15.37
CA ILE A 223 10.67 13.26 16.66
C ILE A 223 11.96 14.01 17.03
N GLY A 224 12.74 14.43 16.04
CA GLY A 224 13.96 15.17 16.23
C GLY A 224 13.78 16.70 16.35
N ILE A 225 12.55 17.21 16.28
CA ILE A 225 12.26 18.65 16.37
C ILE A 225 12.05 19.04 17.84
N PRO A 226 12.63 20.15 18.32
CA PRO A 226 12.43 20.61 19.69
C PRO A 226 10.97 20.94 20.01
N ASP A 227 10.52 20.62 21.25
CA ASP A 227 9.12 20.79 21.67
C ASP A 227 8.58 22.20 21.53
N HIS A 228 9.39 23.20 21.84
CA HIS A 228 8.99 24.61 21.77
C HIS A 228 8.68 25.07 20.33
N ILE A 229 9.15 24.32 19.32
CA ILE A 229 8.84 24.54 17.90
C ILE A 229 7.69 23.61 17.48
N LEU A 230 7.81 22.31 17.75
CA LEU A 230 6.84 21.30 17.32
C LEU A 230 5.45 21.54 17.92
N LEU A 231 5.40 21.95 19.18
CA LEU A 231 4.16 22.15 19.96
C LEU A 231 3.77 23.64 20.09
N LYS A 232 4.38 24.53 19.31
CA LYS A 232 4.09 25.95 19.37
C LYS A 232 2.65 26.23 18.98
N GLU A 233 1.95 27.00 19.82
CA GLU A 233 0.63 27.52 19.50
C GLU A 233 0.77 28.78 18.63
N GLY A 234 0.40 28.68 17.37
CA GLY A 234 0.46 29.76 16.39
C GLY A 234 1.57 29.60 15.34
N PRO A 235 1.74 30.59 14.44
CA PRO A 235 2.66 30.50 13.33
C PRO A 235 4.12 30.43 13.80
N LEU A 236 4.93 29.66 13.07
CA LEU A 236 6.37 29.58 13.30
C LEU A 236 7.06 30.84 12.77
N ALA A 237 8.07 31.34 13.53
CA ALA A 237 8.96 32.34 13.01
C ALA A 237 9.84 31.76 11.86
N PRO A 238 10.43 32.61 10.99
CA PRO A 238 11.25 32.10 9.89
C PRO A 238 12.36 31.13 10.34
N GLU A 239 13.02 31.41 11.44
CA GLU A 239 14.11 30.60 12.01
C GLU A 239 13.55 29.25 12.54
N GLU A 240 12.39 29.29 13.19
CA GLU A 240 11.70 28.08 13.67
C GLU A 240 11.23 27.21 12.52
N LEU A 241 10.79 27.85 11.43
CA LEU A 241 10.39 27.15 10.20
C LEU A 241 11.57 26.39 9.58
N GLU A 242 12.74 27.00 9.51
CA GLU A 242 13.96 26.33 9.03
C GLU A 242 14.31 25.11 9.91
N VAL A 243 14.16 25.22 11.23
CA VAL A 243 14.34 24.09 12.14
C VAL A 243 13.27 23.02 11.89
N MET A 244 12.00 23.40 11.73
CA MET A 244 10.91 22.46 11.41
C MET A 244 11.21 21.70 10.12
N ARG A 245 11.66 22.36 9.08
CA ARG A 245 12.01 21.73 7.77
C ARG A 245 13.09 20.65 7.88
N THR A 246 13.91 20.68 8.94
CA THR A 246 14.94 19.64 9.16
C THR A 246 14.35 18.26 9.46
N HIS A 247 13.04 18.14 9.77
CA HIS A 247 12.44 16.83 10.03
C HIS A 247 12.61 15.85 8.88
N VAL A 248 12.61 16.32 7.62
CA VAL A 248 12.80 15.43 6.45
C VAL A 248 14.19 14.77 6.48
N ALA A 249 15.25 15.52 6.78
CA ALA A 249 16.61 14.97 6.89
C ALA A 249 16.75 14.07 8.11
N LYS A 250 16.27 14.51 9.27
CA LYS A 250 16.27 13.70 10.51
C LYS A 250 15.49 12.41 10.38
N GLY A 251 14.39 12.43 9.61
CA GLY A 251 13.61 11.24 9.29
C GLY A 251 14.41 10.22 8.49
N VAL A 252 15.15 10.68 7.48
CA VAL A 252 16.03 9.78 6.68
C VAL A 252 17.15 9.21 7.56
N GLU A 253 17.79 10.03 8.39
CA GLU A 253 18.82 9.56 9.33
C GLU A 253 18.29 8.47 10.28
N LEU A 254 17.07 8.64 10.81
CA LEU A 254 16.42 7.65 11.66
C LEU A 254 16.10 6.35 10.89
N VAL A 255 15.55 6.46 9.70
CA VAL A 255 15.26 5.29 8.85
C VAL A 255 16.53 4.53 8.53
N ASP A 256 17.61 5.21 8.19
CA ASP A 256 18.90 4.59 7.87
C ASP A 256 19.56 3.96 9.08
N ALA A 257 19.45 4.59 10.26
CA ALA A 257 19.95 4.01 11.50
C ALA A 257 19.22 2.72 11.87
N LEU A 258 17.89 2.71 11.79
CA LEU A 258 17.08 1.53 12.05
C LEU A 258 17.33 0.43 11.00
N ALA A 259 17.46 0.79 9.72
CA ALA A 259 17.77 -0.19 8.67
C ALA A 259 19.10 -0.92 8.95
N ARG A 260 20.13 -0.20 9.42
CA ARG A 260 21.43 -0.80 9.83
C ARG A 260 21.27 -1.69 11.05
N GLU A 261 20.54 -1.23 12.07
CA GLU A 261 20.35 -1.99 13.30
C GLU A 261 19.63 -3.32 13.06
N PHE A 262 18.66 -3.33 12.15
CA PHE A 262 17.93 -4.53 11.76
C PHE A 262 18.60 -5.34 10.65
N GLY A 263 19.71 -4.88 10.08
CA GLY A 263 20.41 -5.56 8.97
C GLY A 263 19.59 -5.63 7.68
N VAL A 264 18.77 -4.60 7.42
CA VAL A 264 17.81 -4.58 6.29
C VAL A 264 18.10 -3.49 5.25
N GLU A 265 19.32 -2.95 5.22
CA GLU A 265 19.73 -1.86 4.31
C GLU A 265 19.58 -2.23 2.83
N GLN A 266 19.63 -3.53 2.54
CA GLN A 266 19.55 -4.07 1.18
C GLN A 266 18.11 -4.39 0.74
N LEU A 267 17.09 -4.10 1.58
CA LEU A 267 15.70 -4.28 1.17
C LEU A 267 15.36 -3.31 0.03
N PRO A 268 14.94 -3.81 -1.14
CA PRO A 268 14.63 -2.94 -2.29
C PRO A 268 13.53 -1.92 -1.99
N GLN A 269 12.58 -2.31 -1.14
CA GLN A 269 11.44 -1.48 -0.75
C GLN A 269 11.82 -0.32 0.19
N LEU A 270 13.01 -0.35 0.81
CA LEU A 270 13.48 0.72 1.70
C LEU A 270 13.65 2.05 0.95
N SER A 271 13.92 2.00 -0.37
CA SER A 271 13.97 3.19 -1.21
C SER A 271 12.64 3.95 -1.24
N ILE A 272 11.50 3.23 -1.24
CA ILE A 272 10.16 3.84 -1.18
C ILE A 272 10.02 4.64 0.12
N LEU A 273 10.38 4.04 1.26
CA LEU A 273 10.32 4.73 2.56
C LEU A 273 11.22 5.97 2.60
N ARG A 274 12.50 5.84 2.18
CA ARG A 274 13.45 6.96 2.14
C ARG A 274 12.94 8.11 1.26
N ASN A 275 12.42 7.80 0.10
CA ASN A 275 11.92 8.79 -0.85
C ASN A 275 10.67 9.50 -0.32
N ILE A 276 9.75 8.78 0.32
CA ILE A 276 8.58 9.38 0.99
C ILE A 276 9.06 10.36 2.06
N VAL A 277 9.86 9.90 3.00
CA VAL A 277 10.32 10.72 4.14
C VAL A 277 11.12 11.94 3.67
N HIS A 278 11.95 11.79 2.64
CA HIS A 278 12.84 12.86 2.20
C HIS A 278 12.17 13.88 1.28
N CYS A 279 11.14 13.49 0.51
CA CYS A 279 10.67 14.29 -0.64
C CYS A 279 9.17 14.64 -0.60
N HIS A 280 8.41 14.29 0.45
CA HIS A 280 6.97 14.56 0.49
C HIS A 280 6.63 16.07 0.61
N HIS A 281 7.60 16.93 0.89
CA HIS A 281 7.47 18.39 0.86
C HIS A 281 8.07 19.05 -0.39
N GLU A 282 8.55 18.25 -1.36
CA GLU A 282 8.94 18.79 -2.65
C GLU A 282 7.72 19.19 -3.48
N ARG A 283 7.88 20.20 -4.33
CA ARG A 283 6.85 20.71 -5.23
C ARG A 283 7.32 20.58 -6.67
N VAL A 284 6.42 20.25 -7.57
CA VAL A 284 6.81 20.03 -8.98
C VAL A 284 7.35 21.29 -9.69
N ASP A 285 7.05 22.48 -9.15
CA ASP A 285 7.61 23.76 -9.61
C ASP A 285 9.00 24.07 -9.02
N GLY A 286 9.55 23.23 -8.14
CA GLY A 286 10.83 23.43 -7.45
C GLY A 286 10.76 24.37 -6.26
N GLY A 287 9.58 24.88 -5.90
CA GLY A 287 9.37 25.73 -4.73
C GLY A 287 9.30 24.96 -3.39
N GLY A 288 9.48 23.62 -3.43
CA GLY A 288 9.46 22.76 -2.25
C GLY A 288 10.81 22.66 -1.53
N TYR A 289 10.90 21.76 -0.57
CA TYR A 289 12.11 21.48 0.20
C TYR A 289 12.27 19.98 0.46
N PRO A 290 13.47 19.47 0.82
CA PRO A 290 14.70 20.19 1.16
C PRO A 290 15.59 20.51 -0.03
N ARG A 291 15.33 19.95 -1.22
CA ARG A 291 16.26 19.98 -2.35
C ARG A 291 15.79 20.88 -3.50
N GLY A 292 14.54 21.34 -3.50
CA GLY A 292 13.95 22.09 -4.61
C GLY A 292 13.88 21.28 -5.90
N LEU A 293 13.48 20.02 -5.83
CA LEU A 293 13.37 19.14 -6.99
C LEU A 293 12.20 19.55 -7.88
N HIS A 294 12.39 19.40 -9.21
CA HIS A 294 11.36 19.73 -10.18
C HIS A 294 10.73 18.49 -10.83
N GLY A 295 9.42 18.47 -10.98
CA GLY A 295 8.68 17.51 -11.79
C GLY A 295 9.10 16.06 -11.54
N GLY A 296 9.54 15.38 -12.59
CA GLY A 296 9.97 13.97 -12.53
C GLY A 296 11.25 13.68 -11.73
N GLN A 297 11.98 14.70 -11.25
CA GLN A 297 13.09 14.51 -10.32
C GLN A 297 12.59 14.11 -8.93
N ILE A 298 11.33 14.45 -8.61
CA ILE A 298 10.67 14.04 -7.36
C ILE A 298 10.23 12.58 -7.53
N PRO A 299 10.64 11.66 -6.65
CA PRO A 299 10.18 10.27 -6.70
C PRO A 299 8.64 10.18 -6.72
N LEU A 300 8.10 9.23 -7.51
CA LEU A 300 6.65 9.12 -7.69
C LEU A 300 5.91 8.87 -6.36
N GLU A 301 6.48 8.04 -5.49
CA GLU A 301 5.94 7.77 -4.15
C GLU A 301 5.79 9.04 -3.33
N ALA A 302 6.74 9.96 -3.39
CA ALA A 302 6.66 11.24 -2.69
C ALA A 302 5.58 12.14 -3.30
N ARG A 303 5.51 12.24 -4.65
CA ARG A 303 4.47 13.01 -5.35
C ARG A 303 3.05 12.53 -4.99
N ILE A 304 2.86 11.21 -4.89
CA ILE A 304 1.59 10.59 -4.49
C ILE A 304 1.26 10.94 -3.04
N VAL A 305 2.23 10.78 -2.13
CA VAL A 305 2.03 11.04 -0.69
C VAL A 305 1.73 12.51 -0.45
N THR A 306 2.42 13.45 -1.11
CA THR A 306 2.14 14.89 -1.02
C THR A 306 0.67 15.20 -1.37
N VAL A 307 0.14 14.62 -2.45
CA VAL A 307 -1.26 14.81 -2.86
C VAL A 307 -2.22 14.23 -1.81
N ALA A 308 -1.95 13.02 -1.31
CA ALA A 308 -2.80 12.35 -0.33
C ALA A 308 -2.82 13.07 1.02
N ASP A 309 -1.66 13.52 1.50
CA ASP A 309 -1.49 14.20 2.77
C ASP A 309 -2.16 15.59 2.78
N VAL A 310 -1.87 16.43 1.77
CA VAL A 310 -2.48 17.76 1.67
C VAL A 310 -4.00 17.65 1.50
N TYR A 311 -4.48 16.68 0.71
CA TYR A 311 -5.93 16.45 0.56
C TYR A 311 -6.59 16.15 1.91
N ASP A 312 -6.07 15.23 2.70
CA ASP A 312 -6.60 14.89 4.03
C ASP A 312 -6.48 16.04 5.01
N GLY A 313 -5.32 16.71 5.01
CA GLY A 313 -5.04 17.84 5.89
C GLY A 313 -5.95 19.06 5.67
N LEU A 314 -6.43 19.29 4.44
CA LEU A 314 -7.37 20.36 4.14
C LEU A 314 -8.80 20.01 4.56
N LEU A 315 -9.16 18.73 4.54
CA LEU A 315 -10.49 18.23 4.94
C LEU A 315 -10.61 18.02 6.46
N SER A 316 -9.51 17.96 7.19
CA SER A 316 -9.51 17.76 8.63
C SER A 316 -9.59 19.10 9.36
N ALA A 317 -10.48 19.19 10.36
CA ALA A 317 -10.52 20.35 11.25
C ALA A 317 -9.24 20.38 12.11
N ARG A 318 -8.69 21.56 12.32
CA ARG A 318 -7.55 21.81 13.19
C ARG A 318 -7.94 22.88 14.20
N PRO A 319 -7.30 22.97 15.39
CA PRO A 319 -7.69 23.90 16.45
C PRO A 319 -7.85 25.36 16.02
N TYR A 320 -7.06 25.78 15.03
CA TYR A 320 -7.03 27.15 14.53
C TYR A 320 -7.57 27.30 13.11
N LYS A 321 -8.04 26.21 12.47
CA LYS A 321 -8.54 26.23 11.10
C LYS A 321 -9.67 25.23 10.91
N PRO A 322 -10.90 25.69 10.58
CA PRO A 322 -11.98 24.78 10.25
C PRO A 322 -11.62 23.95 9.01
N ALA A 323 -12.14 22.72 8.95
CA ALA A 323 -12.08 21.92 7.73
C ALA A 323 -12.63 22.71 6.53
N TRP A 324 -11.96 22.58 5.40
CA TRP A 324 -12.49 23.16 4.16
C TRP A 324 -13.64 22.30 3.64
N ALA A 325 -14.59 22.97 2.97
CA ALA A 325 -15.59 22.25 2.19
C ALA A 325 -14.90 21.44 1.09
N GLU A 326 -15.41 20.25 0.84
CA GLU A 326 -14.80 19.29 -0.08
C GLU A 326 -14.62 19.84 -1.49
N GLU A 327 -15.64 20.55 -2.02
CA GLU A 327 -15.57 21.21 -3.32
C GLU A 327 -14.40 22.20 -3.40
N ARG A 328 -14.21 23.00 -2.33
CA ARG A 328 -13.09 23.94 -2.25
C ARG A 328 -11.74 23.24 -2.26
N VAL A 329 -11.61 22.08 -1.58
CA VAL A 329 -10.38 21.28 -1.61
C VAL A 329 -10.11 20.77 -3.01
N LEU A 330 -11.12 20.26 -3.70
CA LEU A 330 -10.97 19.73 -5.06
C LEU A 330 -10.57 20.83 -6.04
N ASP A 331 -11.15 22.02 -5.94
CA ASP A 331 -10.78 23.16 -6.79
C ASP A 331 -9.34 23.59 -6.51
N PHE A 332 -8.94 23.67 -5.24
CA PHE A 332 -7.56 23.96 -4.85
C PHE A 332 -6.57 22.92 -5.42
N MET A 333 -6.89 21.62 -5.34
CA MET A 333 -6.04 20.57 -5.90
C MET A 333 -5.91 20.71 -7.43
N ARG A 334 -7.01 21.02 -8.14
CA ARG A 334 -6.99 21.27 -9.60
C ARG A 334 -6.16 22.49 -9.96
N ASP A 335 -6.35 23.60 -9.27
CA ASP A 335 -5.65 24.86 -9.55
C ASP A 335 -4.14 24.77 -9.33
N ARG A 336 -3.70 23.89 -8.42
CA ARG A 336 -2.29 23.66 -8.09
C ARG A 336 -1.67 22.47 -8.81
N ALA A 337 -2.42 21.76 -9.64
CA ALA A 337 -1.88 20.67 -10.46
C ALA A 337 -0.88 21.24 -11.49
N GLY A 338 0.30 20.62 -11.58
CA GLY A 338 1.41 21.06 -12.44
C GLY A 338 2.29 22.16 -11.83
N THR A 339 1.96 22.68 -10.65
CA THR A 339 2.79 23.65 -9.90
C THR A 339 3.18 23.11 -8.54
N HIS A 340 2.27 23.02 -7.62
CA HIS A 340 2.52 22.41 -6.31
C HIS A 340 2.50 20.88 -6.43
N PHE A 341 1.43 20.34 -7.03
CA PHE A 341 1.17 18.91 -7.14
C PHE A 341 1.50 18.36 -8.52
N ASP A 342 1.86 17.10 -8.57
CA ASP A 342 1.93 16.36 -9.83
C ASP A 342 0.52 16.25 -10.45
N ALA A 343 0.39 16.66 -11.72
CA ALA A 343 -0.90 16.70 -12.39
C ALA A 343 -1.50 15.31 -12.59
N ALA A 344 -0.68 14.28 -12.86
CA ALA A 344 -1.15 12.91 -13.00
C ALA A 344 -1.66 12.36 -11.64
N CYS A 345 -0.97 12.67 -10.53
CA CYS A 345 -1.40 12.28 -9.20
C CYS A 345 -2.75 12.93 -8.81
N VAL A 346 -2.95 14.23 -9.11
CA VAL A 346 -4.23 14.89 -8.89
C VAL A 346 -5.32 14.31 -9.77
N ALA A 347 -5.05 14.10 -11.06
CA ALA A 347 -6.00 13.47 -11.97
C ALA A 347 -6.42 12.07 -11.50
N SER A 348 -5.47 11.28 -11.01
CA SER A 348 -5.74 9.96 -10.45
C SER A 348 -6.59 10.02 -9.18
N LEU A 349 -6.32 10.96 -8.25
CA LEU A 349 -7.16 11.18 -7.07
C LEU A 349 -8.62 11.44 -7.48
N LEU A 350 -8.83 12.31 -8.45
CA LEU A 350 -10.16 12.66 -8.96
C LEU A 350 -10.85 11.49 -9.67
N ALA A 351 -10.09 10.71 -10.45
CA ALA A 351 -10.61 9.53 -11.13
C ALA A 351 -10.99 8.39 -10.16
N GLN A 352 -10.37 8.33 -8.99
CA GLN A 352 -10.65 7.35 -7.93
C GLN A 352 -11.64 7.89 -6.88
N TRP A 353 -12.42 8.90 -7.22
CA TRP A 353 -13.25 9.69 -6.31
C TRP A 353 -14.16 8.85 -5.40
N ASP A 354 -14.90 7.90 -5.96
CA ASP A 354 -15.82 7.06 -5.19
C ASP A 354 -15.08 6.25 -4.12
N ARG A 355 -13.88 5.77 -4.45
CA ARG A 355 -13.01 5.03 -3.55
C ARG A 355 -12.43 5.93 -2.46
N ILE A 356 -11.96 7.12 -2.82
CA ILE A 356 -11.45 8.14 -1.89
C ILE A 356 -12.54 8.51 -0.88
N ARG A 357 -13.75 8.76 -1.36
CA ARG A 357 -14.89 9.10 -0.52
C ARG A 357 -15.30 7.97 0.43
N ALA A 358 -15.36 6.72 -0.05
CA ALA A 358 -15.63 5.56 0.78
C ALA A 358 -14.59 5.38 1.91
N ILE A 359 -13.30 5.65 1.63
CA ILE A 359 -12.25 5.65 2.65
C ILE A 359 -12.54 6.73 3.69
N LYS A 360 -12.82 7.97 3.27
CA LYS A 360 -13.14 9.08 4.17
C LYS A 360 -14.30 8.76 5.10
N GLU A 361 -15.42 8.26 4.54
CA GLU A 361 -16.63 7.91 5.28
C GLU A 361 -16.35 6.81 6.32
N ARG A 362 -15.56 5.79 5.97
CA ARG A 362 -15.24 4.68 6.87
C ARG A 362 -14.43 5.11 8.10
N PHE A 363 -13.57 6.09 7.97
CA PHE A 363 -12.74 6.60 9.06
C PHE A 363 -13.29 7.89 9.69
N ALA A 364 -14.49 8.34 9.29
CA ALA A 364 -15.19 9.44 9.92
C ALA A 364 -15.53 9.09 11.38
N GLY A 365 -15.32 10.02 12.30
CA GLY A 365 -15.64 9.84 13.73
C GLY A 365 -14.60 9.06 14.55
N GLN A 366 -13.47 8.67 13.96
CA GLN A 366 -12.34 8.08 14.69
C GLN A 366 -11.32 9.14 15.17
N GLU A 367 -11.63 10.39 14.99
CA GLU A 367 -10.79 11.50 15.47
C GLU A 367 -11.06 11.73 16.96
N PRO A 368 -10.02 11.87 17.81
CA PRO A 368 -10.19 12.28 19.20
C PRO A 368 -10.84 13.65 19.28
N GLU A 369 -11.79 13.86 20.22
CA GLU A 369 -12.43 15.17 20.46
C GLU A 369 -11.46 16.28 20.89
N ASP A 370 -10.23 15.93 21.29
CA ASP A 370 -9.20 16.84 21.81
C ASP A 370 -7.96 16.91 20.89
N LEU A 371 -8.07 17.55 19.73
CA LEU A 371 -6.93 17.88 18.89
C LEU A 371 -6.60 19.36 18.97
N THR A 372 -5.71 19.69 19.91
CA THR A 372 -5.05 21.00 19.93
C THR A 372 -3.62 20.83 19.39
N HIS A 373 -3.35 20.98 18.09
CA HIS A 373 -2.08 21.46 17.52
C HIS A 373 -2.00 21.37 15.99
N GLU A 374 -1.26 22.33 15.43
CA GLU A 374 -1.07 22.54 14.00
C GLU A 374 -0.08 21.53 13.40
N ALA A 375 -0.48 20.84 12.33
CA ALA A 375 0.48 20.48 11.30
C ALA A 375 0.70 21.74 10.45
N TYR A 376 1.93 22.17 10.32
CA TYR A 376 2.31 23.28 9.47
C TYR A 376 2.00 22.92 8.02
N LEU A 377 0.98 23.57 7.44
CA LEU A 377 0.90 23.67 5.98
C LEU A 377 1.81 24.84 5.61
N PRO A 378 2.89 24.62 4.84
CA PRO A 378 3.63 25.72 4.28
C PRO A 378 2.66 26.67 3.57
N GLU A 379 2.90 27.97 3.63
CA GLU A 379 2.08 28.98 2.98
C GLU A 379 1.79 28.55 1.54
N LEU A 380 0.53 28.23 1.29
CA LEU A 380 0.01 27.75 0.01
C LEU A 380 -0.22 28.95 -0.91
#